data_b0ca45cf705c5dc0ff7ccb5b5862b85d
#
_entry.id   b0ca45cf705c5dc0ff7ccb5b5862b85d
#
_cell.length_a   1.000
_cell.length_b   1.000
_cell.length_c   1.000
_cell.angle_alpha   90.00
_cell.angle_beta   90.00
_cell.angle_gamma   90.00
#
_symmetry.space_group_name_H-M   'P 1'
#
loop_
_entity.id
_entity.type
_entity.pdbx_description
1 polymer ?
#
loop_
_entity_poly.entity_id
_entity_poly.type
_entity_poly.pdbx_seq_one_letter_code
_entity_poly.pdbx_strand_id
1 'polypeptide(L)'
;NKAYDELATEKNAYVNRMIMEREVIADRGIWTAKKRYILNVHNSEGVQYAEPKLKIMGIEAIKSSTPEVCRDKFKEIFKMIVTDTEENAQKFIKDFKTSFKALPPEDVSFPRGVTKLSEFSDRKTIYKKATPIHVRGSLLYNKAIKDNGLEKKHELIKKGEKIKFCYLKMPNMIKENVIAFPQYLPPELKLHMYIDYDMQFNKTFIGPLEDIFNAVGWSIEPRFNLEDIFG
;
A
#
# COMPACT_ATOMS: atom_id res chain seq x y z
N ASN A 1 -14.32 -2.74 -35.05
CA ASN A 1 -14.06 -1.56 -35.90
C ASN A 1 -15.36 -1.03 -36.57
N LYS A 2 -16.39 -1.87 -36.78
CA LYS A 2 -17.67 -1.50 -37.45
C LYS A 2 -18.27 -0.19 -36.89
N ALA A 3 -18.36 -0.02 -35.58
CA ALA A 3 -18.90 1.20 -34.97
C ALA A 3 -18.07 2.45 -35.30
N TYR A 4 -16.76 2.33 -35.50
CA TYR A 4 -15.92 3.43 -35.93
C TYR A 4 -16.09 3.77 -37.40
N ASP A 5 -16.36 2.77 -38.25
CA ASP A 5 -16.65 2.99 -39.65
C ASP A 5 -18.01 3.69 -39.81
N GLU A 6 -19.02 3.27 -39.04
CA GLU A 6 -20.34 3.91 -38.97
C GLU A 6 -20.22 5.36 -38.50
N LEU A 7 -19.46 5.63 -37.42
CA LEU A 7 -19.24 6.98 -36.90
C LEU A 7 -18.48 7.86 -37.92
N ALA A 8 -17.47 7.33 -38.57
CA ALA A 8 -16.72 8.06 -39.61
C ALA A 8 -17.62 8.48 -40.78
N THR A 9 -18.52 7.58 -41.19
CA THR A 9 -19.53 7.84 -42.23
C THR A 9 -20.52 8.90 -41.78
N GLU A 10 -21.07 8.78 -40.57
CA GLU A 10 -22.02 9.76 -39.99
C GLU A 10 -21.41 11.17 -39.91
N LYS A 11 -20.13 11.26 -39.56
CA LYS A 11 -19.42 12.55 -39.42
C LYS A 11 -18.77 13.03 -40.72
N ASN A 12 -19.01 12.36 -41.88
CA ASN A 12 -18.40 12.69 -43.16
C ASN A 12 -16.87 12.77 -43.07
N ALA A 13 -16.24 11.89 -42.30
CA ALA A 13 -14.80 11.86 -42.19
C ALA A 13 -14.14 11.38 -43.48
N TYR A 14 -13.06 12.05 -43.93
CA TYR A 14 -12.36 11.70 -45.15
C TYR A 14 -11.77 10.28 -45.11
N VAL A 15 -11.31 9.85 -43.95
CA VAL A 15 -10.81 8.49 -43.69
C VAL A 15 -10.94 8.12 -42.25
N ASN A 16 -11.35 6.86 -41.99
CA ASN A 16 -11.30 6.30 -40.63
C ASN A 16 -9.88 5.81 -40.32
N ARG A 17 -9.20 6.44 -39.35
CA ARG A 17 -7.89 6.03 -38.85
C ARG A 17 -7.96 5.41 -37.45
N MET A 18 -9.16 5.27 -36.88
CA MET A 18 -9.36 4.66 -35.57
C MET A 18 -9.47 3.15 -35.71
N ILE A 19 -8.49 2.44 -35.25
CA ILE A 19 -8.45 0.99 -35.23
C ILE A 19 -8.47 0.54 -33.78
N MET A 20 -9.44 -0.31 -33.41
CA MET A 20 -9.45 -1.00 -32.14
C MET A 20 -8.86 -2.40 -32.31
N GLU A 21 -7.82 -2.65 -31.58
CA GLU A 21 -7.21 -3.97 -31.47
C GLU A 21 -7.60 -4.60 -30.14
N ARG A 22 -7.70 -5.92 -30.11
CA ARG A 22 -7.95 -6.65 -28.90
C ARG A 22 -6.67 -6.72 -28.08
N GLU A 23 -6.63 -6.01 -26.95
CA GLU A 23 -5.48 -5.99 -26.07
C GLU A 23 -5.39 -7.23 -25.17
N VAL A 24 -6.53 -7.63 -24.54
CA VAL A 24 -6.55 -8.66 -23.50
C VAL A 24 -7.80 -9.53 -23.60
N ILE A 25 -7.64 -10.84 -23.33
CA ILE A 25 -8.73 -11.77 -22.99
C ILE A 25 -8.52 -12.24 -21.56
N ALA A 26 -9.49 -12.03 -20.69
CA ALA A 26 -9.53 -12.47 -19.31
C ALA A 26 -10.85 -13.21 -19.05
N ASP A 27 -10.85 -14.24 -18.20
CA ASP A 27 -12.04 -14.96 -17.76
C ASP A 27 -12.70 -14.27 -16.56
N ARG A 28 -11.92 -13.61 -15.73
CA ARG A 28 -12.38 -12.87 -14.55
C ARG A 28 -11.71 -11.52 -14.47
N GLY A 29 -12.45 -10.52 -13.96
CA GLY A 29 -11.94 -9.18 -13.76
C GLY A 29 -12.71 -8.42 -12.70
N ILE A 30 -11.99 -7.57 -11.96
CA ILE A 30 -12.51 -6.70 -10.91
C ILE A 30 -12.13 -5.28 -11.26
N TRP A 31 -13.11 -4.38 -11.31
CA TRP A 31 -12.91 -2.95 -11.54
C TRP A 31 -13.35 -2.19 -10.29
N THR A 32 -12.41 -1.62 -9.55
CA THR A 32 -12.69 -0.82 -8.34
C THR A 32 -12.94 0.65 -8.65
N ALA A 33 -12.38 1.16 -9.76
CA ALA A 33 -12.59 2.52 -10.25
C ALA A 33 -12.09 2.66 -11.70
N LYS A 34 -12.30 3.83 -12.32
CA LYS A 34 -11.72 4.16 -13.64
C LYS A 34 -10.21 3.96 -13.62
N LYS A 35 -9.67 3.17 -14.55
CA LYS A 35 -8.25 2.80 -14.66
C LYS A 35 -7.69 2.00 -13.46
N ARG A 36 -8.54 1.42 -12.62
CA ARG A 36 -8.15 0.56 -11.49
C ARG A 36 -8.82 -0.79 -11.64
N TYR A 37 -8.05 -1.80 -11.99
CA TYR A 37 -8.58 -3.14 -12.23
C TYR A 37 -7.56 -4.25 -11.96
N ILE A 38 -8.09 -5.45 -11.72
CA ILE A 38 -7.36 -6.71 -11.63
C ILE A 38 -8.00 -7.66 -12.63
N LEU A 39 -7.22 -8.26 -13.52
CA LEU A 39 -7.69 -9.21 -14.53
C LEU A 39 -6.91 -10.52 -14.43
N ASN A 40 -7.61 -11.65 -14.59
CA ASN A 40 -6.99 -12.95 -14.79
C ASN A 40 -6.85 -13.18 -16.30
N VAL A 41 -5.68 -12.90 -16.85
CA VAL A 41 -5.43 -12.77 -18.29
C VAL A 41 -4.96 -14.09 -18.90
N HIS A 42 -5.67 -14.58 -19.91
CA HIS A 42 -5.31 -15.76 -20.70
C HIS A 42 -4.55 -15.39 -21.98
N ASN A 43 -4.85 -14.22 -22.57
CA ASN A 43 -4.22 -13.76 -23.80
C ASN A 43 -3.97 -12.25 -23.70
N SER A 44 -2.79 -11.80 -24.11
CA SER A 44 -2.46 -10.38 -24.19
C SER A 44 -1.77 -10.11 -25.51
N GLU A 45 -2.28 -9.12 -26.27
CA GLU A 45 -1.74 -8.70 -27.59
C GLU A 45 -1.49 -9.87 -28.55
N GLY A 46 -2.41 -10.85 -28.55
CA GLY A 46 -2.31 -12.06 -29.40
C GLY A 46 -1.49 -13.20 -28.81
N VAL A 47 -0.73 -12.97 -27.73
CA VAL A 47 0.06 -14.04 -27.06
C VAL A 47 -0.80 -14.80 -26.10
N GLN A 48 -0.99 -16.11 -26.35
CA GLN A 48 -1.71 -17.02 -25.46
C GLN A 48 -0.80 -17.48 -24.33
N TYR A 49 -1.27 -17.38 -23.09
CA TYR A 49 -0.57 -17.89 -21.93
C TYR A 49 -0.99 -19.34 -21.64
N ALA A 50 -0.02 -20.19 -21.27
CA ALA A 50 -0.30 -21.56 -20.83
C ALA A 50 -1.05 -21.57 -19.48
N GLU A 51 -0.66 -20.66 -18.58
CA GLU A 51 -1.36 -20.39 -17.33
C GLU A 51 -1.76 -18.90 -17.29
N PRO A 52 -2.96 -18.56 -16.78
CA PRO A 52 -3.40 -17.18 -16.68
C PRO A 52 -2.45 -16.33 -15.87
N LYS A 53 -2.23 -15.09 -16.30
CA LYS A 53 -1.40 -14.11 -15.61
C LYS A 53 -2.26 -12.99 -15.02
N LEU A 54 -1.92 -12.57 -13.81
CA LEU A 54 -2.59 -11.46 -13.16
C LEU A 54 -2.11 -10.13 -13.75
N LYS A 55 -3.03 -9.37 -14.37
CA LYS A 55 -2.78 -7.97 -14.81
C LYS A 55 -3.43 -7.02 -13.81
N ILE A 56 -2.61 -6.21 -13.13
CA ILE A 56 -3.05 -5.26 -12.11
C ILE A 56 -2.72 -3.86 -12.58
N MET A 57 -3.71 -2.98 -12.64
CA MET A 57 -3.54 -1.59 -13.08
C MET A 57 -4.14 -0.61 -12.08
N GLY A 58 -3.40 0.48 -11.84
CA GLY A 58 -3.85 1.63 -11.06
C GLY A 58 -4.08 1.39 -9.57
N ILE A 59 -3.83 0.19 -9.05
CA ILE A 59 -4.04 -0.17 -7.64
C ILE A 59 -2.85 0.31 -6.81
N GLU A 60 -3.14 1.11 -5.78
CA GLU A 60 -2.10 1.74 -4.97
C GLU A 60 -1.30 0.75 -4.11
N ALA A 61 -1.92 -0.36 -3.75
CA ALA A 61 -1.35 -1.40 -2.91
C ALA A 61 0.00 -1.95 -3.43
N ILE A 62 0.22 -1.96 -4.75
CA ILE A 62 1.44 -2.48 -5.37
C ILE A 62 2.47 -1.39 -5.72
N LYS A 63 2.24 -0.13 -5.35
CA LYS A 63 3.19 0.97 -5.59
C LYS A 63 4.42 0.87 -4.69
N SER A 64 5.53 1.47 -5.12
CA SER A 64 6.78 1.54 -4.35
C SER A 64 6.65 2.25 -2.99
N SER A 65 5.55 2.97 -2.78
CA SER A 65 5.22 3.63 -1.51
C SER A 65 4.61 2.68 -0.46
N THR A 66 4.33 1.44 -0.82
CA THR A 66 3.87 0.36 0.07
C THR A 66 5.07 -0.52 0.43
N PRO A 67 5.19 -1.01 1.68
CA PRO A 67 6.25 -1.94 2.06
C PRO A 67 6.32 -3.15 1.14
N GLU A 68 7.53 -3.65 0.86
CA GLU A 68 7.73 -4.73 -0.12
C GLU A 68 7.00 -5.99 0.29
N VAL A 69 7.09 -6.38 1.56
CA VAL A 69 6.38 -7.53 2.11
C VAL A 69 4.87 -7.45 1.88
N CYS A 70 4.28 -6.25 2.01
CA CYS A 70 2.86 -6.05 1.72
C CYS A 70 2.56 -6.14 0.22
N ARG A 71 3.44 -5.61 -0.66
CA ARG A 71 3.25 -5.67 -2.12
C ARG A 71 3.21 -7.11 -2.63
N ASP A 72 4.05 -7.98 -2.10
CA ASP A 72 4.05 -9.39 -2.50
C ASP A 72 2.80 -10.10 -1.99
N LYS A 73 2.39 -9.85 -0.75
CA LYS A 73 1.13 -10.38 -0.20
C LYS A 73 -0.12 -9.84 -0.90
N PHE A 74 -0.08 -8.61 -1.41
CA PHE A 74 -1.16 -8.11 -2.28
C PHE A 74 -1.27 -8.90 -3.59
N LYS A 75 -0.16 -9.28 -4.22
CA LYS A 75 -0.21 -10.11 -5.44
C LYS A 75 -0.81 -11.49 -5.17
N GLU A 76 -0.44 -12.11 -4.03
CA GLU A 76 -0.99 -13.39 -3.61
C GLU A 76 -2.50 -13.29 -3.37
N ILE A 77 -2.95 -12.33 -2.55
CA ILE A 77 -4.38 -12.20 -2.23
C ILE A 77 -5.22 -11.77 -3.44
N PHE A 78 -4.69 -10.96 -4.36
CA PHE A 78 -5.38 -10.62 -5.60
C PHE A 78 -5.58 -11.82 -6.52
N LYS A 79 -4.62 -12.76 -6.52
CA LYS A 79 -4.80 -14.05 -7.20
C LYS A 79 -5.92 -14.84 -6.53
N MET A 80 -5.94 -14.93 -5.20
CA MET A 80 -7.00 -15.62 -4.45
C MET A 80 -8.39 -15.03 -4.73
N ILE A 81 -8.54 -13.70 -4.78
CA ILE A 81 -9.83 -13.05 -5.07
C ILE A 81 -10.40 -13.47 -6.43
N VAL A 82 -9.56 -13.75 -7.41
CA VAL A 82 -10.02 -14.18 -8.74
C VAL A 82 -10.10 -15.71 -8.93
N THR A 83 -9.51 -16.51 -8.02
CA THR A 83 -9.41 -17.97 -8.20
C THR A 83 -9.88 -18.81 -7.01
N ASP A 84 -10.11 -18.21 -5.84
CA ASP A 84 -10.35 -18.91 -4.57
C ASP A 84 -11.61 -18.40 -3.85
N THR A 85 -11.79 -18.73 -2.58
CA THR A 85 -12.96 -18.38 -1.75
C THR A 85 -12.65 -17.26 -0.75
N GLU A 86 -13.71 -16.64 -0.20
CA GLU A 86 -13.62 -15.61 0.83
C GLU A 86 -12.94 -16.15 2.10
N GLU A 87 -13.29 -17.36 2.54
CA GLU A 87 -12.76 -17.96 3.76
C GLU A 87 -11.25 -18.19 3.67
N ASN A 88 -10.76 -18.66 2.52
CA ASN A 88 -9.34 -18.85 2.28
C ASN A 88 -8.59 -17.52 2.28
N ALA A 89 -9.18 -16.48 1.69
CA ALA A 89 -8.61 -15.13 1.70
C ALA A 89 -8.57 -14.54 3.12
N GLN A 90 -9.62 -14.73 3.94
CA GLN A 90 -9.65 -14.30 5.35
C GLN A 90 -8.60 -15.04 6.20
N LYS A 91 -8.44 -16.35 5.99
CA LYS A 91 -7.39 -17.13 6.64
C LYS A 91 -6.01 -16.60 6.26
N PHE A 92 -5.77 -16.35 4.97
CA PHE A 92 -4.51 -15.75 4.50
C PHE A 92 -4.20 -14.41 5.17
N ILE A 93 -5.20 -13.51 5.31
CA ILE A 93 -5.04 -12.23 6.00
C ILE A 93 -4.63 -12.44 7.46
N LYS A 94 -5.28 -13.37 8.17
CA LYS A 94 -4.99 -13.70 9.58
C LYS A 94 -3.57 -14.23 9.73
N ASP A 95 -3.17 -15.16 8.88
CA ASP A 95 -1.83 -15.76 8.91
C ASP A 95 -0.76 -14.71 8.59
N PHE A 96 -1.02 -13.86 7.61
CA PHE A 96 -0.12 -12.75 7.29
C PHE A 96 -0.03 -11.73 8.44
N LYS A 97 -1.12 -11.37 9.09
CA LYS A 97 -1.11 -10.49 10.27
C LYS A 97 -0.19 -11.03 11.37
N THR A 98 -0.21 -12.34 11.58
CA THR A 98 0.65 -13.00 12.57
C THR A 98 2.12 -12.90 12.18
N SER A 99 2.47 -13.23 10.95
CA SER A 99 3.85 -13.15 10.45
C SER A 99 4.35 -11.70 10.37
N PHE A 100 3.48 -10.75 9.97
CA PHE A 100 3.81 -9.33 9.89
C PHE A 100 4.27 -8.74 11.25
N LYS A 101 3.67 -9.18 12.36
CA LYS A 101 4.05 -8.73 13.71
C LYS A 101 5.44 -9.22 14.15
N ALA A 102 5.97 -10.23 13.51
CA ALA A 102 7.30 -10.77 13.78
C ALA A 102 8.41 -10.11 12.93
N LEU A 103 8.04 -9.27 11.97
CA LEU A 103 9.00 -8.60 11.09
C LEU A 103 9.65 -7.39 11.79
N PRO A 104 10.89 -7.05 11.41
CA PRO A 104 11.53 -5.84 11.91
C PRO A 104 10.84 -4.57 11.40
N PRO A 105 10.96 -3.43 12.11
CA PRO A 105 10.33 -2.17 11.72
C PRO A 105 10.61 -1.74 10.28
N GLU A 106 11.80 -2.03 9.78
CA GLU A 106 12.25 -1.68 8.43
C GLU A 106 11.39 -2.29 7.34
N ASP A 107 10.93 -3.52 7.54
CA ASP A 107 10.19 -4.28 6.53
C ASP A 107 8.71 -3.91 6.49
N VAL A 108 8.18 -3.43 7.61
CA VAL A 108 6.75 -3.06 7.74
C VAL A 108 6.49 -1.57 7.53
N SER A 109 7.53 -0.73 7.54
CA SER A 109 7.43 0.73 7.45
C SER A 109 7.17 1.24 6.04
N PHE A 110 6.44 2.34 5.95
CA PHE A 110 6.15 3.00 4.67
C PHE A 110 7.39 3.69 4.10
N PRO A 111 7.86 3.34 2.90
CA PRO A 111 8.90 4.10 2.21
C PRO A 111 8.32 5.42 1.66
N ARG A 112 9.02 6.54 1.88
CA ARG A 112 8.65 7.88 1.40
C ARG A 112 9.89 8.72 1.09
N GLY A 113 9.73 9.69 0.17
CA GLY A 113 10.72 10.75 -0.03
C GLY A 113 10.39 11.97 0.82
N VAL A 114 11.40 12.61 1.40
CA VAL A 114 11.24 13.82 2.22
C VAL A 114 11.64 15.06 1.42
N THR A 115 10.68 15.87 1.00
CA THR A 115 10.96 17.04 0.14
C THR A 115 11.01 18.36 0.88
N LYS A 116 10.15 18.60 1.85
CA LYS A 116 9.93 19.92 2.47
C LYS A 116 10.29 20.00 3.95
N LEU A 117 11.38 19.35 4.35
CA LEU A 117 11.78 19.21 5.76
C LEU A 117 11.94 20.57 6.47
N SER A 118 12.65 21.52 5.86
CA SER A 118 12.89 22.85 6.43
C SER A 118 11.64 23.74 6.50
N GLU A 119 10.70 23.58 5.55
CA GLU A 119 9.47 24.35 5.51
C GLU A 119 8.53 24.01 6.68
N PHE A 120 8.54 22.75 7.13
CA PHE A 120 7.72 22.25 8.22
C PHE A 120 8.43 22.25 9.58
N SER A 121 9.73 22.51 9.63
CA SER A 121 10.47 22.62 10.89
C SER A 121 10.06 23.85 11.69
N ASP A 122 9.97 23.69 13.00
CA ASP A 122 9.73 24.77 13.96
C ASP A 122 10.65 24.64 15.17
N ARG A 123 11.23 25.76 15.63
CA ARG A 123 12.20 25.74 16.73
C ARG A 123 11.57 25.48 18.11
N LYS A 124 10.30 25.85 18.29
CA LYS A 124 9.61 25.71 19.59
C LYS A 124 8.87 24.39 19.70
N THR A 125 8.19 23.96 18.63
CA THR A 125 7.28 22.82 18.60
C THR A 125 7.82 21.63 17.79
N ILE A 126 9.09 21.67 17.32
CA ILE A 126 9.74 20.70 16.44
C ILE A 126 9.18 20.78 15.01
N TYR A 127 7.88 20.77 14.84
CA TYR A 127 7.20 20.85 13.56
C TYR A 127 5.95 21.74 13.63
N LYS A 128 5.54 22.28 12.47
CA LYS A 128 4.35 23.14 12.32
C LYS A 128 3.05 22.31 12.29
N LYS A 129 1.93 22.97 12.56
CA LYS A 129 0.59 22.37 12.37
C LYS A 129 0.41 21.89 10.91
N ALA A 130 -0.30 20.80 10.70
CA ALA A 130 -0.54 20.17 9.40
C ALA A 130 0.71 19.64 8.68
N THR A 131 1.82 19.40 9.39
CA THR A 131 2.99 18.71 8.82
C THR A 131 2.63 17.28 8.39
N PRO A 132 2.96 16.87 7.14
CA PRO A 132 2.75 15.51 6.68
C PRO A 132 3.42 14.48 7.60
N ILE A 133 2.77 13.34 7.84
CA ILE A 133 3.20 12.36 8.86
C ILE A 133 4.65 11.89 8.68
N HIS A 134 5.09 11.60 7.45
CA HIS A 134 6.47 11.19 7.17
C HIS A 134 7.50 12.29 7.42
N VAL A 135 7.15 13.56 7.16
CA VAL A 135 8.01 14.72 7.48
C VAL A 135 8.05 14.94 8.98
N ARG A 136 6.93 14.81 9.68
CA ARG A 136 6.86 14.85 11.13
C ARG A 136 7.78 13.79 11.76
N GLY A 137 7.63 12.54 11.32
CA GLY A 137 8.51 11.45 11.77
C GLY A 137 9.99 11.72 11.53
N SER A 138 10.34 12.36 10.40
CA SER A 138 11.73 12.71 10.08
C SER A 138 12.29 13.81 11.00
N LEU A 139 11.49 14.82 11.32
CA LEU A 139 11.89 15.88 12.26
C LEU A 139 12.04 15.35 13.68
N LEU A 140 11.16 14.44 14.10
CA LEU A 140 11.24 13.76 15.39
C LEU A 140 12.49 12.87 15.49
N TYR A 141 12.81 12.12 14.43
CA TYR A 141 14.04 11.35 14.35
C TYR A 141 15.27 12.24 14.50
N ASN A 142 15.37 13.30 13.71
CA ASN A 142 16.49 14.23 13.77
C ASN A 142 16.67 14.83 15.16
N LYS A 143 15.56 15.17 15.83
CA LYS A 143 15.59 15.65 17.21
C LYS A 143 16.08 14.56 18.16
N ALA A 144 15.53 13.36 18.08
CA ALA A 144 15.92 12.25 18.95
C ALA A 144 17.40 11.88 18.81
N ILE A 145 17.95 11.88 17.58
CA ILE A 145 19.38 11.65 17.35
C ILE A 145 20.24 12.74 18.01
N LYS A 146 19.86 14.02 17.90
CA LYS A 146 20.57 15.14 18.51
C LYS A 146 20.49 15.12 20.04
N ASP A 147 19.29 14.94 20.59
CA ASP A 147 19.07 14.94 22.03
C ASP A 147 19.83 13.81 22.75
N ASN A 148 20.10 12.71 22.03
CA ASN A 148 20.88 11.57 22.55
C ASN A 148 22.38 11.62 22.16
N GLY A 149 22.83 12.64 21.45
CA GLY A 149 24.23 12.77 21.02
C GLY A 149 24.70 11.71 20.04
N LEU A 150 23.78 11.18 19.22
CA LEU A 150 24.04 10.06 18.32
C LEU A 150 24.44 10.47 16.90
N GLU A 151 24.66 11.76 16.62
CA GLU A 151 24.93 12.32 15.27
C GLU A 151 26.20 11.76 14.62
N LYS A 152 27.17 11.28 15.42
CA LYS A 152 28.39 10.63 14.90
C LYS A 152 28.15 9.21 14.43
N LYS A 153 27.07 8.56 14.91
CA LYS A 153 26.74 7.17 14.62
C LYS A 153 25.61 7.04 13.61
N HIS A 154 24.66 7.96 13.65
CA HIS A 154 23.47 7.95 12.79
C HIS A 154 23.32 9.27 12.05
N GLU A 155 23.20 9.21 10.73
CA GLU A 155 23.03 10.41 9.91
C GLU A 155 21.65 11.03 10.13
N LEU A 156 21.61 12.36 10.12
CA LEU A 156 20.35 13.11 10.15
C LEU A 156 19.68 13.06 8.79
N ILE A 157 18.36 12.90 8.79
CA ILE A 157 17.55 12.93 7.57
C ILE A 157 17.61 14.33 6.96
N LYS A 158 17.92 14.41 5.65
CA LYS A 158 18.01 15.64 4.86
C LYS A 158 16.91 15.73 3.80
N LYS A 159 16.73 16.91 3.23
CA LYS A 159 15.82 17.14 2.11
C LYS A 159 16.22 16.28 0.91
N GLY A 160 15.26 15.62 0.29
CA GLY A 160 15.45 14.77 -0.90
C GLY A 160 15.74 13.29 -0.59
N GLU A 161 15.98 12.94 0.66
CA GLU A 161 16.29 11.56 1.02
C GLU A 161 15.05 10.66 1.02
N LYS A 162 15.28 9.38 0.76
CA LYS A 162 14.30 8.33 0.96
C LYS A 162 14.38 7.84 2.41
N ILE A 163 13.23 7.77 3.05
CA ILE A 163 13.08 7.30 4.43
C ILE A 163 12.02 6.21 4.52
N LYS A 164 11.99 5.55 5.65
CA LYS A 164 10.88 4.69 6.07
C LYS A 164 10.24 5.32 7.31
N PHE A 165 8.91 5.20 7.48
CA PHE A 165 8.24 5.65 8.69
C PHE A 165 7.23 4.62 9.17
N CYS A 166 7.05 4.53 10.48
CA CYS A 166 6.07 3.66 11.11
C CYS A 166 5.32 4.36 12.24
N TYR A 167 4.18 3.80 12.57
CA TYR A 167 3.36 4.24 13.70
C TYR A 167 3.89 3.70 15.01
N LEU A 168 3.74 4.50 16.06
CA LEU A 168 4.11 4.14 17.43
C LEU A 168 2.87 4.12 18.35
N LYS A 169 2.84 3.17 19.24
CA LYS A 169 1.89 3.12 20.37
C LYS A 169 2.12 4.28 21.33
N MET A 170 1.06 4.76 21.93
CA MET A 170 1.08 5.77 22.97
C MET A 170 0.65 5.17 24.32
N PRO A 171 1.19 5.63 25.45
CA PRO A 171 2.32 6.59 25.60
C PRO A 171 3.67 5.97 25.30
N ASN A 172 4.62 6.77 24.81
CA ASN A 172 6.00 6.37 24.55
C ASN A 172 6.99 7.50 24.94
N MET A 173 8.29 7.22 24.85
CA MET A 173 9.35 8.11 25.30
C MET A 173 9.41 9.45 24.56
N ILE A 174 9.06 9.48 23.28
CA ILE A 174 9.06 10.71 22.47
C ILE A 174 7.70 11.42 22.46
N LYS A 175 6.68 10.87 23.13
CA LYS A 175 5.30 11.40 23.22
C LYS A 175 4.66 11.68 21.85
N GLU A 176 4.98 10.85 20.86
CA GLU A 176 4.53 10.99 19.46
C GLU A 176 4.16 9.65 18.87
N ASN A 177 3.19 9.64 17.97
CA ASN A 177 2.64 8.42 17.37
C ASN A 177 3.31 8.00 16.05
N VAL A 178 4.45 8.59 15.70
CA VAL A 178 5.18 8.30 14.47
C VAL A 178 6.67 8.51 14.67
N ILE A 179 7.47 7.70 14.00
CA ILE A 179 8.91 7.89 13.80
C ILE A 179 9.28 7.57 12.36
N ALA A 180 10.27 8.29 11.82
CA ALA A 180 10.91 7.92 10.56
C ALA A 180 12.38 7.60 10.79
N PHE A 181 13.00 6.93 9.84
CA PHE A 181 14.42 6.59 9.86
C PHE A 181 14.93 6.35 8.43
N PRO A 182 16.23 6.53 8.14
CA PRO A 182 16.78 6.35 6.80
C PRO A 182 16.66 4.91 6.31
N GLN A 183 17.29 3.96 7.00
CA GLN A 183 17.34 2.54 6.63
C GLN A 183 16.77 1.64 7.73
N TYR A 184 17.19 1.81 8.96
CA TYR A 184 16.74 1.07 10.13
C TYR A 184 16.49 2.00 11.32
N LEU A 185 15.67 1.56 12.24
CA LEU A 185 15.38 2.28 13.48
C LEU A 185 16.53 2.05 14.46
N PRO A 186 17.26 3.11 14.90
CA PRO A 186 18.37 2.95 15.83
C PRO A 186 17.94 2.29 17.14
N PRO A 187 18.61 1.20 17.58
CA PRO A 187 18.28 0.52 18.84
C PRO A 187 18.43 1.44 20.08
N GLU A 188 19.34 2.40 19.99
CA GLU A 188 19.61 3.37 21.05
C GLU A 188 18.41 4.25 21.39
N LEU A 189 17.53 4.47 20.44
CA LEU A 189 16.29 5.23 20.67
C LEU A 189 15.26 4.44 21.49
N LYS A 190 15.44 3.13 21.68
CA LYS A 190 14.56 2.24 22.48
C LYS A 190 13.08 2.32 22.07
N LEU A 191 12.82 2.55 20.78
CA LEU A 191 11.45 2.71 20.26
C LEU A 191 10.85 1.42 19.67
N HIS A 192 11.64 0.35 19.51
CA HIS A 192 11.19 -0.91 18.90
C HIS A 192 9.97 -1.52 19.62
N MET A 193 9.94 -1.47 20.95
CA MET A 193 8.82 -1.98 21.75
C MET A 193 7.52 -1.19 21.59
N TYR A 194 7.62 0.04 21.08
CA TYR A 194 6.47 0.91 20.87
C TYR A 194 5.92 0.87 19.45
N ILE A 195 6.47 0.04 18.55
CA ILE A 195 5.93 -0.09 17.19
C ILE A 195 4.47 -0.56 17.27
N ASP A 196 3.58 0.18 16.64
CA ASP A 196 2.17 -0.18 16.54
C ASP A 196 1.94 -1.03 15.29
N TYR A 197 2.25 -2.32 15.41
CA TYR A 197 2.09 -3.29 14.33
C TYR A 197 0.64 -3.44 13.87
N ASP A 198 -0.34 -3.28 14.75
CA ASP A 198 -1.75 -3.37 14.38
C ASP A 198 -2.18 -2.15 13.54
N MET A 199 -1.83 -0.94 13.98
CA MET A 199 -2.04 0.28 13.19
C MET A 199 -1.27 0.22 11.88
N GLN A 200 -0.02 -0.24 11.91
CA GLN A 200 0.82 -0.38 10.73
C GLN A 200 0.20 -1.35 9.73
N PHE A 201 -0.22 -2.53 10.15
CA PHE A 201 -0.89 -3.53 9.32
C PHE A 201 -2.19 -2.98 8.71
N ASN A 202 -3.02 -2.35 9.53
CA ASN A 202 -4.26 -1.75 9.05
C ASN A 202 -4.01 -0.70 7.96
N LYS A 203 -3.01 0.18 8.14
CA LYS A 203 -2.70 1.24 7.18
C LYS A 203 -1.97 0.75 5.93
N THR A 204 -1.11 -0.29 6.06
CA THR A 204 -0.32 -0.80 4.93
C THR A 204 -1.05 -1.84 4.11
N PHE A 205 -1.91 -2.66 4.73
CA PHE A 205 -2.50 -3.83 4.10
C PHE A 205 -4.04 -3.82 4.09
N ILE A 206 -4.67 -3.70 5.26
CA ILE A 206 -6.14 -3.82 5.36
C ILE A 206 -6.85 -2.67 4.63
N GLY A 207 -6.53 -1.41 4.94
CA GLY A 207 -7.23 -0.27 4.34
C GLY A 207 -7.22 -0.29 2.80
N PRO A 208 -6.06 -0.49 2.13
CA PRO A 208 -6.04 -0.65 0.68
C PRO A 208 -6.78 -1.87 0.14
N LEU A 209 -6.95 -2.93 0.96
CA LEU A 209 -7.65 -4.16 0.56
C LEU A 209 -9.17 -4.04 0.69
N GLU A 210 -9.67 -3.25 1.63
CA GLU A 210 -11.11 -3.07 1.89
C GLU A 210 -11.89 -2.69 0.64
N ASP A 211 -11.40 -1.72 -0.14
CA ASP A 211 -12.06 -1.28 -1.38
C ASP A 211 -12.21 -2.42 -2.40
N ILE A 212 -11.23 -3.34 -2.44
CA ILE A 212 -11.21 -4.46 -3.38
C ILE A 212 -12.15 -5.55 -2.90
N PHE A 213 -12.13 -5.89 -1.61
CA PHE A 213 -13.04 -6.86 -1.00
C PHE A 213 -14.49 -6.40 -1.13
N ASN A 214 -14.79 -5.14 -0.85
CA ASN A 214 -16.12 -4.56 -1.02
C ASN A 214 -16.61 -4.65 -2.48
N ALA A 215 -15.71 -4.47 -3.47
CA ALA A 215 -16.07 -4.57 -4.88
C ALA A 215 -16.50 -5.98 -5.31
N VAL A 216 -16.08 -7.02 -4.60
CA VAL A 216 -16.47 -8.43 -4.84
C VAL A 216 -17.49 -8.93 -3.83
N GLY A 217 -17.96 -8.09 -2.91
CA GLY A 217 -18.94 -8.44 -1.87
C GLY A 217 -18.37 -9.26 -0.70
N TRP A 218 -17.04 -9.32 -0.59
CA TRP A 218 -16.33 -10.01 0.50
C TRP A 218 -16.08 -9.10 1.69
N SER A 219 -15.91 -9.70 2.88
CA SER A 219 -15.50 -9.03 4.11
C SER A 219 -14.10 -9.44 4.53
N ILE A 220 -13.35 -8.51 5.14
CA ILE A 220 -12.01 -8.77 5.68
C ILE A 220 -12.06 -9.77 6.84
N GLU A 221 -13.07 -9.65 7.69
CA GLU A 221 -13.29 -10.53 8.84
C GLU A 221 -14.53 -11.39 8.61
N PRO A 222 -14.56 -12.62 9.14
CA PRO A 222 -15.73 -13.47 9.08
C PRO A 222 -16.96 -12.74 9.63
N ARG A 223 -18.07 -12.81 8.89
CA ARG A 223 -19.36 -12.32 9.39
C ARG A 223 -19.98 -13.44 10.21
N PHE A 224 -20.20 -13.20 11.49
CA PHE A 224 -20.99 -14.11 12.33
C PHE A 224 -22.46 -13.84 12.09
N ASN A 225 -23.19 -14.81 11.61
CA ASN A 225 -24.65 -14.78 11.62
C ASN A 225 -25.15 -15.15 13.01
N LEU A 226 -26.30 -14.59 13.42
CA LEU A 226 -26.93 -14.94 14.70
C LEU A 226 -27.25 -16.44 14.79
N GLU A 227 -27.47 -17.09 13.64
CA GLU A 227 -27.71 -18.54 13.53
C GLU A 227 -26.48 -19.36 13.96
N ASP A 228 -25.25 -18.85 13.77
CA ASP A 228 -23.99 -19.50 14.20
C ASP A 228 -23.80 -19.46 15.73
N ILE A 229 -24.58 -18.62 16.43
CA ILE A 229 -24.51 -18.43 17.89
C ILE A 229 -25.59 -19.26 18.60
N PHE A 230 -26.68 -19.59 17.93
CA PHE A 230 -27.85 -20.27 18.51
C PHE A 230 -28.13 -21.65 17.91
N GLY A 231 -27.26 -22.15 16.99
CA GLY A 231 -27.36 -23.47 16.38
C GLY A 231 -26.78 -24.61 17.21
#